data_be90487e9a4b976e437d093dddf83f46
#
_entry.id   be90487e9a4b976e437d093dddf83f46
#
_cell.length_a   1.000
_cell.length_b   1.000
_cell.length_c   1.000
_cell.angle_alpha   90.00
_cell.angle_beta   90.00
_cell.angle_gamma   90.00
#
_symmetry.space_group_name_H-M   'P 1'
#
loop_
_entity.id
_entity.type
_entity.pdbx_description
1 polymer ?
#
loop_
_entity_poly.entity_id
_entity_poly.type
_entity_poly.pdbx_seq_one_letter_code
_entity_poly.pdbx_strand_id
1 'polypeptide(L)'
;NNVIKNANLSIKREKEKVFVLNNEKAYQYDALVFACHASQVGELLNDSSSEEEEILSLFEYTTNNVLLHHDSSLMPNEKSLWSSWNSFKKNKYDYVSYWMNNLQKLDSKRDIFVTLGNYPDVDEERVFKKIKYEHPLYSEKTIEGQKLIRSIQGKNRTYFTGAHLSYGFHEDGIKSSVEVIKIING
;
A
#
# COMPACT_ATOMS: atom_id res chain seq x y z
N ASN A 1 -5.93 -8.31 -22.47
CA ASN A 1 -5.40 -8.04 -21.11
C ASN A 1 -5.35 -9.37 -20.33
N ASN A 2 -4.17 -9.78 -19.92
CA ASN A 2 -3.97 -11.01 -19.15
C ASN A 2 -3.72 -10.66 -17.69
N VAL A 3 -4.52 -11.22 -16.78
CA VAL A 3 -4.32 -11.13 -15.34
C VAL A 3 -3.85 -12.49 -14.84
N ILE A 4 -2.68 -12.52 -14.22
CA ILE A 4 -2.12 -13.73 -13.59
C ILE A 4 -2.19 -13.53 -12.08
N LYS A 5 -2.90 -14.42 -11.39
CA LYS A 5 -3.06 -14.39 -9.93
C LYS A 5 -2.14 -15.43 -9.28
N ASN A 6 -1.77 -15.20 -8.01
CA ASN A 6 -0.93 -16.11 -7.21
C ASN A 6 0.40 -16.45 -7.91
N ALA A 7 1.00 -15.44 -8.55
CA ALA A 7 2.24 -15.60 -9.28
C ALA A 7 3.44 -15.49 -8.32
N ASN A 8 4.40 -16.39 -8.47
CA ASN A 8 5.72 -16.25 -7.84
C ASN A 8 6.64 -15.62 -8.89
N LEU A 9 6.85 -14.32 -8.76
CA LEU A 9 7.50 -13.51 -9.79
C LEU A 9 8.96 -13.23 -9.45
N SER A 10 9.77 -13.21 -10.47
CA SER A 10 11.13 -12.66 -10.47
C SER A 10 11.36 -11.94 -11.80
N ILE A 11 12.09 -10.85 -11.75
CA ILE A 11 12.23 -9.93 -12.88
C ILE A 11 13.71 -9.79 -13.22
N LYS A 12 13.99 -9.92 -14.51
CA LYS A 12 15.30 -9.65 -15.10
C LYS A 12 15.15 -8.67 -16.25
N ARG A 13 16.01 -7.68 -16.31
CA ARG A 13 16.01 -6.68 -17.37
C ARG A 13 17.21 -6.90 -18.29
N GLU A 14 16.99 -6.71 -19.54
CA GLU A 14 18.04 -6.68 -20.57
C GLU A 14 17.93 -5.37 -21.34
N LYS A 15 18.95 -5.07 -22.17
CA LYS A 15 19.07 -3.76 -22.82
C LYS A 15 17.79 -3.32 -23.55
N GLU A 16 17.08 -4.24 -24.18
CA GLU A 16 15.92 -3.94 -25.04
C GLU A 16 14.59 -4.51 -24.52
N LYS A 17 14.61 -5.36 -23.48
CA LYS A 17 13.44 -6.09 -23.00
C LYS A 17 13.48 -6.33 -21.50
N VAL A 18 12.28 -6.51 -20.94
CA VAL A 18 12.08 -6.96 -19.56
C VAL A 18 11.50 -8.37 -19.58
N PHE A 19 12.07 -9.26 -18.79
CA PHE A 19 11.62 -10.64 -18.61
C PHE A 19 10.97 -10.78 -17.24
N VAL A 20 9.71 -11.18 -17.24
CA VAL A 20 8.98 -11.53 -16.02
C VAL A 20 8.90 -13.05 -15.95
N LEU A 21 9.57 -13.61 -14.97
CA LEU A 21 9.60 -15.04 -14.71
C LEU A 21 8.47 -15.36 -13.71
N ASN A 22 7.65 -16.35 -14.03
CA ASN A 22 6.64 -16.91 -13.14
C ASN A 22 6.84 -18.42 -13.11
N ASN A 23 7.48 -18.90 -12.07
CA ASN A 23 8.01 -20.28 -11.99
C ASN A 23 8.89 -20.59 -13.22
N GLU A 24 8.54 -21.59 -14.00
CA GLU A 24 9.30 -22.03 -15.20
C GLU A 24 8.95 -21.24 -16.47
N LYS A 25 7.99 -20.30 -16.43
CA LYS A 25 7.54 -19.53 -17.59
C LYS A 25 8.16 -18.15 -17.60
N ALA A 26 8.76 -17.78 -18.73
CA ALA A 26 9.27 -16.44 -18.98
C ALA A 26 8.33 -15.69 -19.94
N TYR A 27 7.98 -14.47 -19.55
CA TYR A 27 7.19 -13.54 -20.35
C TYR A 27 8.07 -12.34 -20.69
N GLN A 28 8.05 -11.93 -21.94
CA GLN A 28 8.85 -10.80 -22.43
C GLN A 28 7.97 -9.57 -22.66
N TYR A 29 8.44 -8.42 -22.21
CA TYR A 29 7.75 -7.14 -22.32
C TYR A 29 8.71 -6.02 -22.75
N ASP A 30 8.16 -4.93 -23.29
CA ASP A 30 8.92 -3.75 -23.70
C ASP A 30 9.24 -2.83 -22.51
N ALA A 31 8.39 -2.85 -21.48
CA ALA A 31 8.55 -2.04 -20.28
C ALA A 31 7.84 -2.72 -19.09
N LEU A 32 8.25 -2.32 -17.89
CA LEU A 32 7.71 -2.78 -16.63
C LEU A 32 7.25 -1.59 -15.79
N VAL A 33 6.09 -1.71 -15.18
CA VAL A 33 5.60 -0.74 -14.20
C VAL A 33 5.40 -1.46 -12.86
N PHE A 34 6.13 -1.06 -11.85
CA PHE A 34 5.88 -1.45 -10.47
C PHE A 34 4.77 -0.59 -9.87
N ALA A 35 3.66 -1.22 -9.49
CA ALA A 35 2.52 -0.59 -8.80
C ALA A 35 2.30 -1.27 -7.43
N CYS A 36 3.37 -1.60 -6.74
CA CYS A 36 3.40 -2.23 -5.42
C CYS A 36 4.19 -1.35 -4.43
N HIS A 37 4.36 -1.81 -3.18
CA HIS A 37 5.22 -1.12 -2.22
C HIS A 37 6.67 -1.10 -2.71
N ALA A 38 7.39 0.00 -2.44
CA ALA A 38 8.79 0.12 -2.82
C ALA A 38 9.67 -1.00 -2.21
N SER A 39 9.36 -1.44 -0.98
CA SER A 39 10.04 -2.58 -0.34
C SER A 39 9.93 -3.88 -1.12
N GLN A 40 8.81 -4.11 -1.80
CA GLN A 40 8.58 -5.33 -2.60
C GLN A 40 9.35 -5.35 -3.91
N VAL A 41 9.76 -4.19 -4.42
CA VAL A 41 10.52 -4.10 -5.68
C VAL A 41 11.84 -4.85 -5.57
N GLY A 42 12.58 -4.67 -4.46
CA GLY A 42 13.86 -5.33 -4.23
C GLY A 42 13.77 -6.86 -4.17
N GLU A 43 12.63 -7.40 -3.73
CA GLU A 43 12.38 -8.84 -3.71
C GLU A 43 12.08 -9.41 -5.10
N LEU A 44 11.52 -8.59 -5.98
CA LEU A 44 11.08 -8.98 -7.32
C LEU A 44 12.18 -8.78 -8.37
N LEU A 45 13.04 -7.78 -8.20
CA LEU A 45 14.00 -7.32 -9.19
C LEU A 45 15.40 -7.87 -8.91
N ASN A 46 15.85 -8.81 -9.73
CA ASN A 46 17.13 -9.52 -9.51
C ASN A 46 18.37 -8.74 -9.94
N ASP A 47 18.19 -7.64 -10.66
CA ASP A 47 19.26 -6.85 -11.29
C ASP A 47 19.14 -5.36 -10.97
N SER A 48 18.72 -5.04 -9.74
CA SER A 48 18.65 -3.66 -9.24
C SER A 48 20.01 -2.98 -9.37
N SER A 49 20.01 -1.74 -9.82
CA SER A 49 21.20 -0.89 -9.74
C SER A 49 21.35 -0.32 -8.33
N SER A 50 22.56 0.05 -7.93
CA SER A 50 22.81 0.69 -6.63
C SER A 50 21.98 1.97 -6.45
N GLU A 51 21.76 2.74 -7.52
CA GLU A 51 20.90 3.93 -7.49
C GLU A 51 19.44 3.59 -7.20
N GLU A 52 18.90 2.52 -7.81
CA GLU A 52 17.52 2.06 -7.53
C GLU A 52 17.39 1.56 -6.10
N GLU A 53 18.34 0.78 -5.60
CA GLU A 53 18.34 0.27 -4.23
C GLU A 53 18.38 1.42 -3.21
N GLU A 54 19.28 2.40 -3.42
CA GLU A 54 19.39 3.58 -2.57
C GLU A 54 18.07 4.36 -2.51
N ILE A 55 17.49 4.71 -3.66
CA ILE A 55 16.25 5.49 -3.73
C ILE A 55 15.07 4.72 -3.17
N LEU A 56 14.91 3.44 -3.49
CA LEU A 56 13.81 2.62 -3.00
C LEU A 56 13.89 2.36 -1.50
N SER A 57 15.09 2.30 -0.92
CA SER A 57 15.30 2.14 0.53
C SER A 57 14.83 3.35 1.37
N LEU A 58 14.64 4.51 0.75
CA LEU A 58 14.11 5.70 1.42
C LEU A 58 12.62 5.61 1.75
N PHE A 59 11.89 4.66 1.13
CA PHE A 59 10.49 4.41 1.40
C PHE A 59 10.35 3.36 2.50
N GLU A 60 10.21 3.82 3.72
CA GLU A 60 10.02 2.98 4.91
C GLU A 60 8.54 2.63 5.11
N TYR A 61 8.28 1.47 5.71
CA TYR A 61 6.91 0.99 5.99
C TYR A 61 6.80 0.57 7.46
N THR A 62 5.61 0.78 8.03
CA THR A 62 5.26 0.30 9.37
C THR A 62 4.17 -0.75 9.30
N THR A 63 4.35 -1.84 10.06
CA THR A 63 3.32 -2.86 10.19
C THR A 63 2.26 -2.43 11.18
N ASN A 64 1.01 -2.41 10.75
CA ASN A 64 -0.14 -2.11 11.58
C ASN A 64 -1.05 -3.32 11.74
N ASN A 65 -1.45 -3.60 12.98
CA ASN A 65 -2.49 -4.57 13.27
C ASN A 65 -3.85 -3.94 12.94
N VAL A 66 -4.58 -4.59 12.06
CA VAL A 66 -5.90 -4.14 11.61
C VAL A 66 -6.92 -5.19 11.97
N LEU A 67 -8.03 -4.75 12.53
CA LEU A 67 -9.13 -5.56 12.97
C LEU A 67 -10.38 -5.21 12.16
N LEU A 68 -10.96 -6.18 11.47
CA LEU A 68 -12.31 -6.09 10.93
C LEU A 68 -13.28 -6.76 11.91
N HIS A 69 -14.24 -6.00 12.45
CA HIS A 69 -15.10 -6.47 13.54
C HIS A 69 -16.46 -5.77 13.58
N HIS A 70 -17.30 -6.22 14.49
CA HIS A 70 -18.57 -5.56 14.83
C HIS A 70 -18.71 -5.28 16.34
N ASP A 71 -17.61 -5.21 17.06
CA ASP A 71 -17.58 -4.85 18.46
C ASP A 71 -17.59 -3.32 18.61
N SER A 72 -18.68 -2.78 19.15
CA SER A 72 -18.82 -1.34 19.39
C SER A 72 -18.09 -0.82 20.63
N SER A 73 -17.46 -1.68 21.43
CA SER A 73 -16.69 -1.25 22.61
C SER A 73 -15.49 -0.37 22.27
N LEU A 74 -15.02 -0.43 21.02
CA LEU A 74 -13.94 0.42 20.48
C LEU A 74 -14.46 1.76 19.91
N MET A 75 -15.73 2.07 20.09
CA MET A 75 -16.36 3.31 19.66
C MET A 75 -16.77 4.16 20.86
N PRO A 76 -17.07 5.46 20.70
CA PRO A 76 -17.67 6.25 21.75
C PRO A 76 -18.96 5.61 22.28
N ASN A 77 -19.22 5.71 23.58
CA ASN A 77 -20.42 5.13 24.19
C ASN A 77 -21.72 5.66 23.56
N GLU A 78 -21.73 6.94 23.23
CA GLU A 78 -22.88 7.60 22.61
C GLU A 78 -22.79 7.47 21.08
N LYS A 79 -23.72 6.74 20.47
CA LYS A 79 -23.74 6.52 19.00
C LYS A 79 -23.88 7.83 18.21
N SER A 80 -24.46 8.85 18.79
CA SER A 80 -24.57 10.20 18.19
C SER A 80 -23.21 10.89 17.96
N LEU A 81 -22.16 10.44 18.66
CA LEU A 81 -20.79 10.94 18.53
C LEU A 81 -19.97 10.17 17.46
N TRP A 82 -20.53 9.13 16.89
CA TRP A 82 -19.82 8.33 15.90
C TRP A 82 -19.65 9.08 14.58
N SER A 83 -18.41 9.22 14.17
CA SER A 83 -18.02 9.68 12.84
C SER A 83 -17.58 8.51 11.97
N SER A 84 -17.42 8.73 10.66
CA SER A 84 -16.82 7.73 9.77
C SER A 84 -15.41 7.34 10.20
N TRP A 85 -14.70 8.23 10.89
CA TRP A 85 -13.33 8.09 11.38
C TRP A 85 -13.25 8.61 12.82
N ASN A 86 -12.85 7.75 13.75
CA ASN A 86 -12.79 8.07 15.19
C ASN A 86 -11.39 7.74 15.72
N SER A 87 -10.72 8.72 16.30
CA SER A 87 -9.39 8.56 16.89
C SER A 87 -9.48 8.54 18.41
N PHE A 88 -8.78 7.60 19.02
CA PHE A 88 -8.73 7.39 20.46
C PHE A 88 -7.29 7.38 20.96
N LYS A 89 -7.04 8.16 22.01
CA LYS A 89 -5.78 8.15 22.72
C LYS A 89 -6.04 8.21 24.22
N LYS A 90 -5.79 7.10 24.90
CA LYS A 90 -5.93 7.03 26.37
C LYS A 90 -4.99 5.97 26.95
N ASN A 91 -4.17 6.37 27.91
CA ASN A 91 -3.14 5.51 28.54
C ASN A 91 -2.20 4.89 27.48
N LYS A 92 -2.12 3.53 27.45
CA LYS A 92 -1.33 2.78 26.50
C LYS A 92 -2.00 2.59 25.12
N TYR A 93 -3.29 2.93 25.02
CA TYR A 93 -4.06 2.71 23.79
C TYR A 93 -4.01 3.95 22.91
N ASP A 94 -3.70 3.72 21.65
CA ASP A 94 -3.66 4.73 20.58
C ASP A 94 -4.12 4.06 19.29
N TYR A 95 -5.39 4.30 18.90
CA TYR A 95 -5.99 3.61 17.77
C TYR A 95 -7.02 4.48 17.06
N VAL A 96 -7.34 4.07 15.86
CA VAL A 96 -8.37 4.65 15.01
C VAL A 96 -9.39 3.59 14.65
N SER A 97 -10.68 3.91 14.79
CA SER A 97 -11.79 3.07 14.34
C SER A 97 -12.57 3.76 13.24
N TYR A 98 -12.70 3.09 12.09
CA TYR A 98 -13.57 3.50 11.00
C TYR A 98 -14.93 2.84 11.15
N TRP A 99 -16.01 3.62 11.13
CA TRP A 99 -17.37 3.10 11.03
C TRP A 99 -17.72 2.93 9.56
N MET A 100 -17.63 1.69 9.07
CA MET A 100 -17.71 1.37 7.65
C MET A 100 -19.09 1.63 7.08
N ASN A 101 -20.17 1.44 7.88
CA ASN A 101 -21.53 1.71 7.44
C ASN A 101 -21.71 3.16 7.00
N ASN A 102 -21.16 4.11 7.76
CA ASN A 102 -21.22 5.51 7.39
C ASN A 102 -20.21 5.86 6.28
N LEU A 103 -19.01 5.32 6.36
CA LEU A 103 -17.91 5.63 5.41
C LEU A 103 -18.23 5.13 3.99
N GLN A 104 -18.77 3.91 3.85
CA GLN A 104 -19.03 3.27 2.57
C GLN A 104 -20.52 3.19 2.22
N LYS A 105 -21.40 3.78 3.03
CA LYS A 105 -22.86 3.72 2.85
C LYS A 105 -23.36 2.29 2.75
N LEU A 106 -22.87 1.40 3.64
CA LEU A 106 -23.24 0.00 3.62
C LEU A 106 -24.69 -0.18 4.05
N ASP A 107 -25.47 -0.94 3.26
CA ASP A 107 -26.79 -1.41 3.63
C ASP A 107 -26.67 -2.68 4.50
N SER A 108 -26.29 -2.48 5.75
CA SER A 108 -26.09 -3.55 6.73
C SER A 108 -26.80 -3.20 8.03
N LYS A 109 -27.59 -4.14 8.58
CA LYS A 109 -28.21 -4.01 9.90
C LYS A 109 -27.19 -4.04 11.05
N ARG A 110 -25.97 -4.56 10.79
CA ARG A 110 -24.90 -4.67 11.76
C ARG A 110 -23.92 -3.54 11.53
N ASP A 111 -23.48 -2.89 12.62
CA ASP A 111 -22.38 -1.94 12.53
C ASP A 111 -21.07 -2.70 12.27
N ILE A 112 -20.29 -2.26 11.30
CA ILE A 112 -19.02 -2.85 10.89
C ILE A 112 -17.92 -1.81 11.08
N PHE A 113 -16.83 -2.26 11.70
CA PHE A 113 -15.70 -1.40 12.01
C PHE A 113 -14.40 -1.96 11.45
N VAL A 114 -13.50 -1.06 11.09
CA VAL A 114 -12.10 -1.36 10.85
C VAL A 114 -11.29 -0.55 11.85
N THR A 115 -10.61 -1.25 12.76
CA THR A 115 -9.78 -0.60 13.79
C THR A 115 -8.32 -0.94 13.57
N LEU A 116 -7.45 0.06 13.68
CA LEU A 116 -6.01 -0.10 13.55
C LEU A 116 -5.27 0.67 14.66
N GLY A 117 -4.11 0.16 15.02
CA GLY A 117 -3.27 0.70 16.08
C GLY A 117 -3.22 -0.19 17.31
N ASN A 118 -2.94 0.39 18.47
CA ASN A 118 -2.90 -0.31 19.74
C ASN A 118 -4.24 -0.14 20.47
N TYR A 119 -5.17 -1.06 20.22
CA TYR A 119 -6.54 -1.05 20.76
C TYR A 119 -6.67 -2.00 21.96
N PRO A 120 -7.68 -1.80 22.85
CA PRO A 120 -8.04 -2.73 23.92
C PRO A 120 -8.44 -4.11 23.40
N ASP A 121 -8.48 -5.11 24.29
CA ASP A 121 -9.02 -6.42 23.97
C ASP A 121 -10.48 -6.30 23.50
N VAL A 122 -10.82 -7.09 22.50
CA VAL A 122 -12.12 -7.17 21.88
C VAL A 122 -12.72 -8.55 22.05
N ASP A 123 -14.02 -8.64 21.99
CA ASP A 123 -14.74 -9.91 21.98
C ASP A 123 -14.43 -10.66 20.67
N GLU A 124 -13.71 -11.76 20.78
CA GLU A 124 -13.28 -12.59 19.62
C GLU A 124 -14.47 -13.10 18.78
N GLU A 125 -15.63 -13.29 19.38
CA GLU A 125 -16.85 -13.69 18.65
C GLU A 125 -17.36 -12.58 17.73
N ARG A 126 -16.95 -11.35 17.98
CA ARG A 126 -17.28 -10.18 17.18
C ARG A 126 -16.22 -9.83 16.13
N VAL A 127 -15.16 -10.60 16.03
CA VAL A 127 -14.07 -10.39 15.08
C VAL A 127 -14.33 -11.18 13.80
N PHE A 128 -14.35 -10.50 12.68
CA PHE A 128 -14.40 -11.14 11.36
C PHE A 128 -13.00 -11.54 10.89
N LYS A 129 -12.01 -10.64 11.07
CA LYS A 129 -10.66 -10.88 10.58
C LYS A 129 -9.63 -9.98 11.29
N LYS A 130 -8.46 -10.57 11.59
CA LYS A 130 -7.24 -9.87 12.01
C LYS A 130 -6.26 -9.87 10.84
N ILE A 131 -5.74 -8.71 10.49
CA ILE A 131 -4.88 -8.52 9.32
C ILE A 131 -3.67 -7.68 9.74
N LYS A 132 -2.51 -7.99 9.21
CA LYS A 132 -1.33 -7.13 9.29
C LYS A 132 -1.17 -6.42 7.96
N TYR A 133 -1.20 -5.09 8.00
CA TYR A 133 -0.94 -4.25 6.84
C TYR A 133 0.33 -3.44 7.05
N GLU A 134 1.08 -3.29 5.98
CA GLU A 134 2.18 -2.35 5.91
C GLU A 134 1.68 -1.02 5.35
N HIS A 135 1.97 0.05 6.06
CA HIS A 135 1.65 1.42 5.62
C HIS A 135 2.94 2.20 5.42
N PRO A 136 3.03 3.02 4.36
CA PRO A 136 4.16 3.91 4.17
C PRO A 136 4.36 4.82 5.39
N LEU A 137 5.58 4.93 5.86
CA LEU A 137 5.98 5.88 6.89
C LEU A 137 6.43 7.18 6.21
N TYR A 138 5.72 8.26 6.48
CA TYR A 138 6.07 9.57 5.92
C TYR A 138 7.09 10.27 6.81
N SER A 139 8.36 10.09 6.48
CA SER A 139 9.53 10.69 7.12
C SER A 139 10.24 11.66 6.16
N GLU A 140 11.28 12.34 6.64
CA GLU A 140 12.16 13.16 5.79
C GLU A 140 12.78 12.33 4.65
N LYS A 141 13.16 11.07 4.95
CA LYS A 141 13.68 10.15 3.95
C LYS A 141 12.65 9.84 2.84
N THR A 142 11.40 9.62 3.22
CA THR A 142 10.33 9.38 2.23
C THR A 142 10.14 10.59 1.31
N ILE A 143 10.18 11.80 1.87
CA ILE A 143 10.09 13.05 1.08
C ILE A 143 11.28 13.18 0.11
N GLU A 144 12.48 12.78 0.54
CA GLU A 144 13.66 12.72 -0.32
C GLU A 144 13.48 11.67 -1.42
N GLY A 145 13.06 10.45 -1.06
CA GLY A 145 12.74 9.38 -2.03
C GLY A 145 11.74 9.82 -3.08
N GLN A 146 10.67 10.54 -2.70
CA GLN A 146 9.67 11.10 -3.62
C GLN A 146 10.27 12.08 -4.64
N LYS A 147 11.30 12.82 -4.27
CA LYS A 147 12.02 13.72 -5.19
C LYS A 147 12.94 12.93 -6.13
N LEU A 148 13.68 11.97 -5.57
CA LEU A 148 14.70 11.22 -6.28
C LEU A 148 14.11 10.15 -7.22
N ILE A 149 12.94 9.58 -6.93
CA ILE A 149 12.33 8.53 -7.75
C ILE A 149 12.15 8.95 -9.22
N ARG A 150 12.00 10.25 -9.47
CA ARG A 150 11.88 10.80 -10.82
C ARG A 150 13.13 10.56 -11.68
N SER A 151 14.31 10.51 -11.04
CA SER A 151 15.58 10.31 -11.76
C SER A 151 15.75 8.91 -12.30
N ILE A 152 15.03 7.92 -11.77
CA ILE A 152 15.09 6.53 -12.21
C ILE A 152 13.88 6.09 -13.04
N GLN A 153 12.88 6.94 -13.22
CA GLN A 153 11.73 6.65 -14.08
C GLN A 153 12.18 6.41 -15.52
N GLY A 154 11.81 5.25 -16.07
CA GLY A 154 12.16 4.85 -17.43
C GLY A 154 13.58 4.28 -17.59
N LYS A 155 14.46 4.41 -16.60
CA LYS A 155 15.75 3.72 -16.62
C LYS A 155 15.55 2.22 -16.68
N ASN A 156 16.34 1.53 -17.46
CA ASN A 156 16.23 0.09 -17.66
C ASN A 156 14.80 -0.38 -18.00
N ARG A 157 14.01 0.46 -18.70
CA ARG A 157 12.60 0.19 -19.07
C ARG A 157 11.67 -0.04 -17.89
N THR A 158 12.01 0.50 -16.73
CA THR A 158 11.29 0.31 -15.47
C THR A 158 10.70 1.62 -14.96
N TYR A 159 9.46 1.54 -14.53
CA TYR A 159 8.70 2.65 -14.01
C TYR A 159 8.09 2.30 -12.66
N PHE A 160 7.91 3.31 -11.80
CA PHE A 160 7.40 3.16 -10.45
C PHE A 160 6.18 4.06 -10.26
N THR A 161 5.10 3.49 -9.72
CA THR A 161 3.88 4.21 -9.40
C THR A 161 3.30 3.72 -8.08
N GLY A 162 2.54 4.57 -7.41
CA GLY A 162 1.88 4.22 -6.16
C GLY A 162 1.56 5.46 -5.31
N ALA A 163 0.66 5.28 -4.36
CA ALA A 163 0.24 6.35 -3.45
C ALA A 163 1.38 6.86 -2.57
N HIS A 164 2.39 6.00 -2.26
CA HIS A 164 3.57 6.36 -1.48
C HIS A 164 4.48 7.42 -2.13
N LEU A 165 4.29 7.68 -3.42
CA LEU A 165 5.01 8.73 -4.14
C LEU A 165 4.47 10.14 -3.87
N SER A 166 3.43 10.27 -3.03
CA SER A 166 2.88 11.54 -2.54
C SER A 166 2.35 11.34 -1.11
N TYR A 167 1.12 11.72 -0.81
CA TYR A 167 0.55 11.70 0.54
C TYR A 167 -0.14 10.38 0.94
N GLY A 168 -0.21 9.40 0.07
CA GLY A 168 -0.76 8.06 0.36
C GLY A 168 -2.25 7.90 0.09
N PHE A 169 -2.90 8.86 -0.57
CA PHE A 169 -4.30 8.76 -0.95
C PHE A 169 -4.48 8.04 -2.29
N HIS A 170 -5.69 7.52 -2.54
CA HIS A 170 -6.02 6.86 -3.81
C HIS A 170 -5.74 7.75 -5.02
N GLU A 171 -6.05 9.04 -4.91
CA GLU A 171 -5.79 10.03 -5.95
C GLU A 171 -4.30 10.18 -6.26
N ASP A 172 -3.44 10.07 -5.25
CA ASP A 172 -1.98 10.14 -5.44
C ASP A 172 -1.47 8.94 -6.25
N GLY A 173 -2.04 7.75 -6.00
CA GLY A 173 -1.74 6.56 -6.80
C GLY A 173 -2.14 6.74 -8.27
N ILE A 174 -3.32 7.29 -8.54
CA ILE A 174 -3.79 7.56 -9.90
C ILE A 174 -2.92 8.63 -10.57
N LYS A 175 -2.61 9.73 -9.88
CA LYS A 175 -1.75 10.80 -10.42
C LYS A 175 -0.37 10.28 -10.81
N SER A 176 0.25 9.49 -9.94
CA SER A 176 1.56 8.89 -10.23
C SER A 176 1.52 7.98 -11.47
N SER A 177 0.43 7.23 -11.64
CA SER A 177 0.23 6.36 -12.81
C SER A 177 0.05 7.16 -14.10
N VAL A 178 -0.70 8.27 -14.04
CA VAL A 178 -0.87 9.17 -15.20
C VAL A 178 0.46 9.81 -15.61
N GLU A 179 1.31 10.19 -14.64
CA GLU A 179 2.65 10.71 -14.94
C GLU A 179 3.52 9.66 -15.63
N VAL A 180 3.52 8.42 -15.13
CA VAL A 180 4.25 7.31 -15.78
C VAL A 180 3.78 7.09 -17.22
N ILE A 181 2.47 7.10 -17.47
CA ILE A 181 1.91 6.95 -18.83
C ILE A 181 2.38 8.08 -19.75
N LYS A 182 2.47 9.32 -19.26
CA LYS A 182 3.00 10.45 -20.04
C LYS A 182 4.47 10.22 -20.43
N ILE A 183 5.29 9.71 -19.50
CA ILE A 183 6.70 9.43 -19.77
C ILE A 183 6.83 8.30 -20.81
N ILE A 184 5.99 7.25 -20.74
CA ILE A 184 6.01 6.13 -21.68
C ILE A 184 5.63 6.56 -23.10
N ASN A 185 4.70 7.51 -23.22
CA ASN A 185 4.18 7.95 -24.52
C ASN A 185 5.00 9.11 -25.16
N GLY A 186 5.99 9.68 -24.46
CA GLY A 186 6.85 10.78 -24.94
C GLY A 186 6.19 12.11 -24.80
#